data_2276bfa344bca9ff3f7be47b9a70db9c
#
_entry.id   2276bfa344bca9ff3f7be47b9a70db9c
#
_cell.length_a   1.000
_cell.length_b   1.000
_cell.length_c   1.000
_cell.angle_alpha   90.00
_cell.angle_beta   90.00
_cell.angle_gamma   90.00
#
_symmetry.space_group_name_H-M   'P 1'
#
loop_
_entity.id
_entity.type
_entity.pdbx_description
1 polymer ?
#
loop_
_entity_poly.entity_id
_entity_poly.type
_entity_poly.pdbx_seq_one_letter_code
_entity_poly.pdbx_strand_id
1 'polypeptide(L)'
;TTKRVRHYLLSIMAMTLSLVAVACGENKEVPHESEGNITPSAEILTVSYEKQTQNITVDADGEWGVYPQIDWVKAQPSGGVKGTTTLKLTIEENKTGDVREGVLEFRRRGKTIELRVKQNYDIEAVAIADENFLAALVERYDTDGDGILSTKEASEIRKIECSGKDISNMSELATYFTEITYLDCSNNSLTELDVTKLTKLEYLDCSGNDLKELDIQRLQKLATLDCTDNANLAKIYVWFNFVAPEGFTKPETAEYVEPSIAAPEGYELVWHDEFDTAGVSSPSTDNWWYETGDGGWGNNELQDYVSGGKYNGVRIAEVSDGTLKIT
;
A
#
# COMPACT_ATOMS: atom_id res chain seq x y z
N THR A 1 -16.30 8.29 24.88
CA THR A 1 -17.07 9.25 24.08
C THR A 1 -17.67 8.56 22.88
N THR A 2 -18.91 8.66 22.79
CA THR A 2 -20.01 7.90 22.21
C THR A 2 -19.94 7.69 20.70
N LYS A 3 -19.90 6.41 20.25
CA LYS A 3 -20.16 6.00 18.87
C LYS A 3 -21.66 6.11 18.59
N ARG A 4 -22.06 6.92 17.62
CA ARG A 4 -23.42 6.94 17.08
C ARG A 4 -23.59 5.81 16.05
N VAL A 5 -24.32 4.77 16.42
CA VAL A 5 -24.87 3.77 15.52
C VAL A 5 -26.13 4.37 14.89
N ARG A 6 -26.15 4.52 13.57
CA ARG A 6 -27.37 4.88 12.83
C ARG A 6 -28.13 3.60 12.51
N HIS A 7 -29.27 3.42 13.17
CA HIS A 7 -30.29 2.43 12.80
C HIS A 7 -31.10 3.00 11.63
N TYR A 8 -31.13 2.27 10.53
CA TYR A 8 -32.14 2.49 9.49
C TYR A 8 -33.40 1.74 9.89
N LEU A 9 -34.44 2.47 10.22
CA LEU A 9 -35.82 1.95 10.42
C LEU A 9 -36.43 1.65 9.04
N LEU A 10 -36.73 0.37 8.79
CA LEU A 10 -37.63 -0.03 7.71
C LEU A 10 -39.03 0.41 8.10
N SER A 11 -39.63 1.35 7.38
CA SER A 11 -41.08 1.64 7.44
C SER A 11 -41.83 0.60 6.63
N ILE A 12 -42.43 -0.34 7.31
CA ILE A 12 -43.47 -1.21 6.71
C ILE A 12 -44.78 -0.42 6.72
N MET A 13 -45.21 0.03 5.55
CA MET A 13 -46.49 0.66 5.35
C MET A 13 -47.54 -0.44 5.13
N ALA A 14 -48.30 -0.77 6.19
CA ALA A 14 -49.45 -1.64 6.10
C ALA A 14 -50.60 -0.87 5.41
N MET A 15 -50.92 -1.23 4.18
CA MET A 15 -52.15 -0.78 3.51
C MET A 15 -53.33 -1.65 3.99
N THR A 16 -54.24 -1.07 4.75
CA THR A 16 -55.52 -1.67 5.09
C THR A 16 -56.39 -1.73 3.85
N LEU A 17 -56.73 -2.94 3.44
CA LEU A 17 -57.65 -3.23 2.35
C LEU A 17 -59.10 -3.12 2.85
N SER A 18 -59.82 -2.10 2.42
CA SER A 18 -61.28 -2.02 2.64
C SER A 18 -61.99 -2.97 1.69
N LEU A 19 -62.65 -3.98 2.25
CA LEU A 19 -63.53 -4.87 1.51
C LEU A 19 -64.82 -4.12 1.13
N VAL A 20 -65.02 -3.89 -0.17
CA VAL A 20 -66.36 -3.60 -0.71
C VAL A 20 -66.84 -4.87 -1.43
N ALA A 21 -67.81 -5.53 -0.83
CA ALA A 21 -68.50 -6.64 -1.46
C ALA A 21 -69.55 -6.09 -2.47
N VAL A 22 -69.32 -6.35 -3.78
CA VAL A 22 -70.38 -6.26 -4.80
C VAL A 22 -70.50 -7.62 -5.47
N ALA A 23 -71.76 -8.07 -5.50
CA ALA A 23 -72.21 -9.38 -5.91
C ALA A 23 -72.10 -9.66 -7.43
N CYS A 24 -71.94 -10.95 -7.75
CA CYS A 24 -72.32 -11.68 -8.94
C CYS A 24 -71.91 -11.09 -10.33
N GLY A 25 -70.87 -11.65 -10.88
CA GLY A 25 -70.60 -11.70 -12.30
C GLY A 25 -69.52 -12.74 -12.53
N GLU A 26 -69.72 -13.65 -13.42
CA GLU A 26 -68.97 -14.83 -13.83
C GLU A 26 -67.44 -14.73 -13.57
N ASN A 27 -66.91 -15.73 -12.86
CA ASN A 27 -65.48 -15.95 -12.70
C ASN A 27 -64.85 -16.16 -14.11
N LYS A 28 -64.46 -15.08 -14.78
CA LYS A 28 -63.36 -15.16 -15.73
C LYS A 28 -62.13 -15.18 -14.87
N GLU A 29 -61.51 -16.38 -14.73
CA GLU A 29 -60.13 -16.47 -14.29
C GLU A 29 -59.32 -15.47 -15.14
N VAL A 30 -58.84 -14.40 -14.52
CA VAL A 30 -57.84 -13.53 -15.12
C VAL A 30 -56.63 -14.46 -15.32
N PRO A 31 -56.15 -14.69 -16.57
CA PRO A 31 -55.01 -15.56 -16.77
C PRO A 31 -53.88 -15.02 -15.90
N HIS A 32 -53.40 -15.81 -14.97
CA HIS A 32 -52.17 -15.53 -14.26
C HIS A 32 -51.11 -15.41 -15.36
N GLU A 33 -50.73 -14.18 -15.78
CA GLU A 33 -49.67 -13.99 -16.74
C GLU A 33 -48.45 -14.67 -16.13
N SER A 34 -47.99 -15.73 -16.76
CA SER A 34 -46.79 -16.44 -16.35
C SER A 34 -45.61 -15.45 -16.31
N GLU A 35 -44.85 -15.53 -15.25
CA GLU A 35 -43.58 -14.75 -15.16
C GLU A 35 -42.79 -14.91 -16.44
N GLY A 36 -42.30 -13.79 -16.98
CA GLY A 36 -41.57 -13.79 -18.23
C GLY A 36 -40.24 -14.57 -18.10
N ASN A 37 -39.87 -15.26 -19.14
CA ASN A 37 -38.58 -15.98 -19.14
C ASN A 37 -37.47 -15.08 -19.70
N ILE A 38 -36.36 -14.93 -18.95
CA ILE A 38 -35.16 -14.19 -19.36
C ILE A 38 -33.91 -14.89 -18.78
N THR A 39 -32.90 -15.09 -19.63
CA THR A 39 -31.71 -15.85 -19.28
C THR A 39 -30.49 -15.21 -19.96
N PRO A 40 -29.63 -14.53 -19.22
CA PRO A 40 -28.29 -14.12 -19.68
C PRO A 40 -27.41 -15.33 -19.89
N SER A 41 -26.45 -15.25 -20.81
CA SER A 41 -25.47 -16.34 -21.10
C SER A 41 -24.45 -16.58 -19.98
N ALA A 42 -24.40 -15.71 -18.96
CA ALA A 42 -23.53 -15.85 -17.81
C ALA A 42 -24.23 -15.28 -16.54
N GLU A 43 -23.91 -15.85 -15.39
CA GLU A 43 -24.31 -15.33 -14.07
C GLU A 43 -23.21 -14.45 -13.47
N ILE A 44 -21.94 -14.76 -13.80
CA ILE A 44 -20.76 -14.02 -13.38
C ILE A 44 -19.88 -13.77 -14.60
N LEU A 45 -19.39 -12.54 -14.73
CA LEU A 45 -18.44 -12.12 -15.75
C LEU A 45 -17.20 -11.56 -15.04
N THR A 46 -16.08 -12.29 -15.11
CA THR A 46 -14.78 -11.81 -14.59
C THR A 46 -13.97 -11.23 -15.73
N VAL A 47 -13.40 -10.05 -15.56
CA VAL A 47 -12.66 -9.31 -16.59
C VAL A 47 -11.40 -8.69 -16.02
N SER A 48 -10.41 -8.41 -16.89
CA SER A 48 -9.18 -7.69 -16.52
C SER A 48 -9.47 -6.23 -16.14
N TYR A 49 -8.46 -5.56 -15.59
CA TYR A 49 -8.57 -4.15 -15.19
C TYR A 49 -8.73 -3.18 -16.36
N GLU A 50 -8.24 -3.55 -17.53
CA GLU A 50 -8.22 -2.68 -18.70
C GLU A 50 -9.62 -2.31 -19.20
N LYS A 51 -9.71 -1.13 -19.86
CA LYS A 51 -10.90 -0.77 -20.62
C LYS A 51 -11.12 -1.78 -21.74
N GLN A 52 -12.28 -2.42 -21.74
CA GLN A 52 -12.57 -3.51 -22.69
C GLN A 52 -14.03 -3.57 -23.10
N THR A 53 -14.28 -4.44 -24.06
CA THR A 53 -15.63 -4.76 -24.52
C THR A 53 -15.86 -6.26 -24.44
N GLN A 54 -16.97 -6.67 -23.84
CA GLN A 54 -17.42 -8.05 -23.76
C GLN A 54 -18.79 -8.20 -24.42
N ASN A 55 -19.01 -9.29 -25.11
CA ASN A 55 -20.31 -9.62 -25.67
C ASN A 55 -20.94 -10.74 -24.84
N ILE A 56 -22.19 -10.53 -24.44
CA ILE A 56 -23.02 -11.56 -23.82
C ILE A 56 -24.30 -11.71 -24.62
N THR A 57 -24.94 -12.87 -24.54
CA THR A 57 -26.27 -13.07 -25.12
C THR A 57 -27.32 -13.16 -24.02
N VAL A 58 -28.52 -12.67 -24.34
CA VAL A 58 -29.68 -12.78 -23.48
C VAL A 58 -30.80 -13.40 -24.30
N ASP A 59 -31.34 -14.51 -23.82
CA ASP A 59 -32.53 -15.13 -24.39
C ASP A 59 -33.77 -14.79 -23.60
N ALA A 60 -34.83 -14.36 -24.27
CA ALA A 60 -36.06 -13.96 -23.63
C ALA A 60 -37.30 -14.31 -24.47
N ASP A 61 -38.41 -14.54 -23.81
CA ASP A 61 -39.68 -14.86 -24.45
C ASP A 61 -40.52 -13.63 -24.83
N GLY A 62 -39.98 -12.39 -24.68
CA GLY A 62 -40.57 -11.12 -25.08
C GLY A 62 -39.73 -9.92 -24.70
N GLU A 63 -40.31 -8.71 -24.66
CA GLU A 63 -39.58 -7.47 -24.30
C GLU A 63 -38.97 -7.50 -22.93
N TRP A 64 -37.75 -6.99 -22.83
CA TRP A 64 -36.96 -6.92 -21.61
C TRP A 64 -36.00 -5.73 -21.64
N GLY A 65 -35.47 -5.34 -20.48
CA GLY A 65 -34.48 -4.27 -20.32
C GLY A 65 -33.34 -4.67 -19.42
N VAL A 66 -32.16 -4.03 -19.63
CA VAL A 66 -31.00 -4.12 -18.75
C VAL A 66 -30.79 -2.82 -17.99
N TYR A 67 -30.55 -2.94 -16.69
CA TYR A 67 -30.42 -1.83 -15.74
C TYR A 67 -29.11 -1.99 -14.96
N PRO A 68 -27.99 -1.38 -15.42
CA PRO A 68 -26.76 -1.38 -14.68
C PRO A 68 -26.93 -0.68 -13.33
N GLN A 69 -26.53 -1.34 -12.26
CA GLN A 69 -26.46 -0.74 -10.92
C GLN A 69 -25.06 -0.15 -10.63
N ILE A 70 -24.25 -0.03 -11.68
CA ILE A 70 -22.86 0.42 -11.67
C ILE A 70 -22.62 1.37 -12.84
N ASP A 71 -21.82 2.38 -12.66
CA ASP A 71 -21.54 3.44 -13.63
C ASP A 71 -20.39 3.12 -14.59
N TRP A 72 -19.55 2.14 -14.24
CA TRP A 72 -18.38 1.74 -15.02
C TRP A 72 -18.65 0.65 -16.07
N VAL A 73 -19.90 0.16 -16.19
CA VAL A 73 -20.34 -0.75 -17.26
C VAL A 73 -21.52 -0.16 -18.01
N LYS A 74 -21.41 -0.12 -19.33
CA LYS A 74 -22.50 0.31 -20.24
C LYS A 74 -22.91 -0.87 -21.11
N ALA A 75 -24.21 -1.12 -21.19
CA ALA A 75 -24.79 -2.17 -22.04
C ALA A 75 -25.48 -1.57 -23.27
N GLN A 76 -25.24 -2.13 -24.44
CA GLN A 76 -25.90 -1.76 -25.69
C GLN A 76 -26.25 -3.00 -26.51
N PRO A 77 -27.53 -3.13 -26.98
CA PRO A 77 -28.67 -2.28 -26.66
C PRO A 77 -29.08 -2.34 -25.16
N SER A 78 -29.88 -1.39 -24.69
CA SER A 78 -30.38 -1.34 -23.29
C SER A 78 -31.52 -2.35 -23.01
N GLY A 79 -31.80 -3.24 -23.93
CA GLY A 79 -32.85 -4.25 -23.83
C GLY A 79 -33.05 -4.96 -25.16
N GLY A 80 -34.06 -5.81 -25.22
CA GLY A 80 -34.38 -6.60 -26.40
C GLY A 80 -35.83 -7.05 -26.45
N VAL A 81 -36.13 -7.86 -27.46
CA VAL A 81 -37.44 -8.46 -27.69
C VAL A 81 -37.36 -9.99 -27.59
N LYS A 82 -38.41 -10.69 -27.90
CA LYS A 82 -38.43 -12.16 -27.93
C LYS A 82 -37.32 -12.72 -28.81
N GLY A 83 -36.62 -13.71 -28.28
CA GLY A 83 -35.48 -14.40 -28.92
C GLY A 83 -34.16 -14.02 -28.28
N THR A 84 -33.06 -14.39 -28.95
CA THR A 84 -31.70 -14.15 -28.48
C THR A 84 -31.19 -12.78 -28.94
N THR A 85 -30.77 -11.94 -28.00
CA THR A 85 -30.17 -10.62 -28.27
C THR A 85 -28.72 -10.63 -27.79
N THR A 86 -27.79 -10.14 -28.62
CA THR A 86 -26.41 -9.92 -28.20
C THR A 86 -26.27 -8.52 -27.63
N LEU A 87 -25.79 -8.42 -26.40
CA LEU A 87 -25.39 -7.20 -25.73
C LEU A 87 -23.90 -7.01 -25.84
N LYS A 88 -23.50 -5.81 -26.20
CA LYS A 88 -22.13 -5.32 -26.08
C LYS A 88 -22.01 -4.58 -24.74
N LEU A 89 -21.19 -5.11 -23.84
CA LEU A 89 -20.82 -4.47 -22.57
C LEU A 89 -19.53 -3.70 -22.79
N THR A 90 -19.55 -2.41 -22.57
CA THR A 90 -18.35 -1.56 -22.52
C THR A 90 -17.99 -1.36 -21.06
N ILE A 91 -16.82 -1.81 -20.66
CA ILE A 91 -16.33 -1.80 -19.28
C ILE A 91 -15.17 -0.81 -19.21
N GLU A 92 -15.28 0.18 -18.36
CA GLU A 92 -14.24 1.19 -18.17
C GLU A 92 -13.08 0.61 -17.36
N GLU A 93 -11.87 1.16 -17.54
CA GLU A 93 -10.67 0.77 -16.82
C GLU A 93 -10.85 0.88 -15.29
N ASN A 94 -10.36 -0.11 -14.56
CA ASN A 94 -10.36 -0.09 -13.10
C ASN A 94 -9.05 0.53 -12.57
N LYS A 95 -9.14 1.75 -12.04
CA LYS A 95 -8.03 2.50 -11.43
C LYS A 95 -8.15 2.62 -9.92
N THR A 96 -8.98 1.79 -9.30
CA THR A 96 -9.25 1.92 -7.85
C THR A 96 -8.15 1.33 -6.97
N GLY A 97 -7.26 0.51 -7.52
CA GLY A 97 -6.26 -0.26 -6.77
C GLY A 97 -6.85 -1.45 -6.00
N ASP A 98 -8.13 -1.79 -6.27
CA ASP A 98 -8.81 -2.94 -5.68
C ASP A 98 -9.73 -3.60 -6.72
N VAL A 99 -10.03 -4.89 -6.51
CA VAL A 99 -11.09 -5.58 -7.26
C VAL A 99 -12.41 -4.86 -7.04
N ARG A 100 -13.14 -4.58 -8.12
CA ARG A 100 -14.49 -4.03 -8.00
C ARG A 100 -15.53 -4.99 -8.56
N GLU A 101 -16.67 -5.03 -7.90
CA GLU A 101 -17.79 -5.84 -8.30
C GLU A 101 -19.05 -4.99 -8.44
N GLY A 102 -19.95 -5.44 -9.29
CA GLY A 102 -21.24 -4.80 -9.46
C GLY A 102 -22.21 -5.66 -10.25
N VAL A 103 -23.42 -5.18 -10.41
CA VAL A 103 -24.55 -5.95 -10.93
C VAL A 103 -25.19 -5.25 -12.12
N LEU A 104 -25.51 -6.03 -13.16
CA LEU A 104 -26.45 -5.69 -14.20
C LEU A 104 -27.75 -6.46 -13.97
N GLU A 105 -28.84 -5.76 -13.79
CA GLU A 105 -30.16 -6.37 -13.64
C GLU A 105 -30.85 -6.49 -14.99
N PHE A 106 -31.33 -7.67 -15.33
CA PHE A 106 -32.17 -7.96 -16.50
C PHE A 106 -33.62 -8.14 -16.02
N ARG A 107 -34.49 -7.27 -16.48
CA ARG A 107 -35.89 -7.23 -16.00
C ARG A 107 -36.86 -7.53 -17.11
N ARG A 108 -37.82 -8.42 -16.83
CA ARG A 108 -38.92 -8.80 -17.69
C ARG A 108 -40.13 -9.26 -16.87
N ARG A 109 -41.31 -8.60 -17.05
CA ARG A 109 -42.59 -9.01 -16.47
C ARG A 109 -42.50 -9.52 -15.03
N GLY A 110 -41.99 -8.71 -14.12
CA GLY A 110 -41.86 -9.04 -12.70
C GLY A 110 -40.69 -9.92 -12.33
N LYS A 111 -39.99 -10.52 -13.30
CA LYS A 111 -38.75 -11.30 -13.08
C LYS A 111 -37.53 -10.40 -13.22
N THR A 112 -36.60 -10.52 -12.29
CA THR A 112 -35.27 -9.90 -12.34
C THR A 112 -34.21 -10.98 -12.23
N ILE A 113 -33.23 -10.96 -13.14
CA ILE A 113 -32.06 -11.81 -13.10
C ILE A 113 -30.83 -10.90 -13.04
N GLU A 114 -29.83 -11.28 -12.27
CA GLU A 114 -28.60 -10.53 -12.08
C GLU A 114 -27.44 -11.18 -12.84
N LEU A 115 -26.64 -10.36 -13.51
CA LEU A 115 -25.29 -10.71 -13.95
C LEU A 115 -24.34 -9.94 -13.06
N ARG A 116 -23.51 -10.66 -12.34
CA ARG A 116 -22.45 -10.07 -11.51
C ARG A 116 -21.19 -9.86 -12.34
N VAL A 117 -20.68 -8.63 -12.38
CA VAL A 117 -19.43 -8.29 -13.08
C VAL A 117 -18.36 -8.07 -12.01
N LYS A 118 -17.30 -8.86 -12.10
CA LYS A 118 -16.09 -8.72 -11.27
C LYS A 118 -14.96 -8.23 -12.18
N GLN A 119 -14.35 -7.11 -11.84
CA GLN A 119 -13.20 -6.57 -12.58
C GLN A 119 -11.98 -6.48 -11.68
N ASN A 120 -10.88 -7.09 -12.12
CA ASN A 120 -9.59 -7.00 -11.48
C ASN A 120 -9.10 -5.53 -11.50
N TYR A 121 -8.06 -5.23 -10.74
CA TYR A 121 -7.39 -3.93 -10.77
C TYR A 121 -6.04 -4.05 -11.46
N ASP A 122 -5.44 -2.89 -11.78
CA ASP A 122 -4.06 -2.85 -12.28
C ASP A 122 -3.11 -3.22 -11.15
N ILE A 123 -2.39 -4.31 -11.34
CA ILE A 123 -1.43 -4.81 -10.36
C ILE A 123 -0.08 -4.25 -10.75
N GLU A 124 0.34 -3.19 -10.08
CA GLU A 124 1.71 -2.73 -10.16
C GLU A 124 2.59 -3.67 -9.32
N ALA A 125 3.16 -4.67 -9.99
CA ALA A 125 4.02 -5.66 -9.35
C ALA A 125 5.34 -5.03 -8.91
N VAL A 126 5.87 -5.47 -7.75
CA VAL A 126 7.24 -5.14 -7.37
C VAL A 126 8.23 -5.80 -8.33
N ALA A 127 9.26 -5.08 -8.71
CA ALA A 127 10.34 -5.62 -9.54
C ALA A 127 11.50 -6.03 -8.62
N ILE A 128 11.59 -7.31 -8.29
CA ILE A 128 12.66 -7.91 -7.47
C ILE A 128 13.48 -8.83 -8.36
N ALA A 129 14.80 -8.61 -8.39
CA ALA A 129 15.69 -9.32 -9.29
C ALA A 129 16.00 -10.76 -8.83
N ASP A 130 16.06 -11.00 -7.52
CA ASP A 130 16.32 -12.32 -6.96
C ASP A 130 15.02 -13.14 -6.90
N GLU A 131 14.94 -14.21 -7.70
CA GLU A 131 13.75 -15.05 -7.80
C GLU A 131 13.40 -15.76 -6.47
N ASN A 132 14.41 -16.11 -5.67
CA ASN A 132 14.20 -16.75 -4.37
C ASN A 132 13.65 -15.75 -3.36
N PHE A 133 14.14 -14.51 -3.39
CA PHE A 133 13.61 -13.44 -2.55
C PHE A 133 12.16 -13.11 -2.94
N LEU A 134 11.88 -12.94 -4.23
CA LEU A 134 10.53 -12.72 -4.71
C LEU A 134 9.60 -13.88 -4.30
N ALA A 135 10.03 -15.13 -4.50
CA ALA A 135 9.22 -16.29 -4.12
C ALA A 135 8.92 -16.36 -2.62
N ALA A 136 9.92 -16.04 -1.77
CA ALA A 136 9.71 -16.00 -0.32
C ALA A 136 8.72 -14.91 0.11
N LEU A 137 8.71 -13.77 -0.59
CA LEU A 137 7.77 -12.70 -0.33
C LEU A 137 6.35 -13.04 -0.81
N VAL A 138 6.22 -13.57 -2.03
CA VAL A 138 4.91 -14.01 -2.58
C VAL A 138 4.31 -15.10 -1.71
N GLU A 139 5.09 -16.14 -1.33
CA GLU A 139 4.61 -17.22 -0.45
C GLU A 139 3.92 -16.70 0.83
N ARG A 140 4.34 -15.55 1.34
CA ARG A 140 3.93 -15.07 2.67
C ARG A 140 3.02 -13.84 2.64
N TYR A 141 3.17 -12.98 1.63
CA TYR A 141 2.56 -11.64 1.60
C TYR A 141 1.65 -11.39 0.40
N ASP A 142 1.52 -12.34 -0.53
CA ASP A 142 0.47 -12.35 -1.53
C ASP A 142 -0.87 -12.63 -0.82
N THR A 143 -1.61 -11.58 -0.55
CA THR A 143 -2.83 -11.63 0.29
C THR A 143 -4.07 -11.99 -0.50
N ASP A 144 -4.08 -11.75 -1.81
CA ASP A 144 -5.22 -12.05 -2.68
C ASP A 144 -5.04 -13.36 -3.47
N GLY A 145 -3.84 -13.98 -3.42
CA GLY A 145 -3.54 -15.29 -3.96
C GLY A 145 -3.43 -15.30 -5.48
N ASP A 146 -3.06 -14.17 -6.08
CA ASP A 146 -2.90 -14.05 -7.53
C ASP A 146 -1.52 -14.47 -8.05
N GLY A 147 -0.58 -14.75 -7.15
CA GLY A 147 0.79 -15.16 -7.44
C GLY A 147 1.74 -14.00 -7.73
N ILE A 148 1.33 -12.77 -7.49
CA ILE A 148 2.11 -11.54 -7.70
C ILE A 148 2.20 -10.79 -6.38
N LEU A 149 3.37 -10.24 -6.05
CA LEU A 149 3.47 -9.26 -4.98
C LEU A 149 3.28 -7.86 -5.57
N SER A 150 2.15 -7.26 -5.27
CA SER A 150 1.84 -5.88 -5.70
C SER A 150 2.61 -4.84 -4.85
N THR A 151 2.81 -3.65 -5.39
CA THR A 151 3.37 -2.51 -4.62
C THR A 151 2.51 -2.13 -3.43
N LYS A 152 1.19 -2.34 -3.51
CA LYS A 152 0.25 -2.15 -2.41
C LYS A 152 0.55 -3.11 -1.26
N GLU A 153 0.63 -4.41 -1.52
CA GLU A 153 0.95 -5.43 -0.52
C GLU A 153 2.33 -5.19 0.09
N ALA A 154 3.34 -4.91 -0.75
CA ALA A 154 4.68 -4.59 -0.31
C ALA A 154 4.71 -3.39 0.67
N SER A 155 3.92 -2.36 0.43
CA SER A 155 3.82 -1.18 1.30
C SER A 155 3.23 -1.47 2.69
N GLU A 156 2.48 -2.57 2.83
CA GLU A 156 1.87 -3.02 4.08
C GLU A 156 2.78 -3.93 4.91
N ILE A 157 3.89 -4.42 4.32
CA ILE A 157 4.84 -5.30 5.01
C ILE A 157 5.58 -4.52 6.10
N ARG A 158 5.61 -5.08 7.31
CA ARG A 158 6.34 -4.54 8.47
C ARG A 158 7.39 -5.50 8.99
N LYS A 159 7.31 -6.76 8.58
CA LYS A 159 8.20 -7.83 9.00
C LYS A 159 8.56 -8.67 7.78
N ILE A 160 9.84 -8.94 7.55
CA ILE A 160 10.32 -9.88 6.53
C ILE A 160 11.07 -11.02 7.22
N GLU A 161 10.67 -12.25 6.95
CA GLU A 161 11.32 -13.48 7.40
C GLU A 161 11.59 -14.35 6.18
N CYS A 162 12.85 -14.40 5.76
CA CYS A 162 13.30 -15.14 4.59
C CYS A 162 14.61 -15.90 4.83
N SER A 163 14.78 -16.41 6.05
CA SER A 163 15.93 -17.20 6.43
C SER A 163 16.04 -18.51 5.63
N GLY A 164 17.25 -18.86 5.17
CA GLY A 164 17.54 -20.16 4.54
C GLY A 164 16.82 -20.37 3.21
N LYS A 165 16.67 -19.35 2.42
CA LYS A 165 15.96 -19.39 1.13
C LYS A 165 16.90 -19.30 -0.08
N ASP A 166 18.22 -19.43 0.11
CA ASP A 166 19.24 -19.32 -0.95
C ASP A 166 19.21 -17.95 -1.69
N ILE A 167 18.85 -16.89 -1.00
CA ILE A 167 18.78 -15.54 -1.51
C ILE A 167 20.19 -14.97 -1.68
N SER A 168 20.47 -14.37 -2.82
CA SER A 168 21.79 -13.78 -3.14
C SER A 168 21.75 -12.26 -3.30
N ASN A 169 20.56 -11.68 -3.47
CA ASN A 169 20.40 -10.25 -3.71
C ASN A 169 19.10 -9.72 -3.08
N MET A 170 19.22 -8.61 -2.33
CA MET A 170 18.10 -7.91 -1.70
C MET A 170 18.20 -6.39 -1.95
N SER A 171 18.73 -5.97 -3.10
CA SER A 171 18.97 -4.55 -3.44
C SER A 171 17.70 -3.70 -3.45
N GLU A 172 16.53 -4.33 -3.64
CA GLU A 172 15.24 -3.65 -3.70
C GLU A 172 14.62 -3.36 -2.33
N LEU A 173 15.24 -3.80 -1.21
CA LEU A 173 14.74 -3.52 0.15
C LEU A 173 14.47 -2.03 0.36
N ALA A 174 15.42 -1.19 -0.01
CA ALA A 174 15.35 0.27 0.12
C ALA A 174 14.32 0.93 -0.81
N THR A 175 13.80 0.19 -1.79
CA THR A 175 12.81 0.69 -2.76
C THR A 175 11.38 0.42 -2.30
N TYR A 176 11.10 -0.81 -1.85
CA TYR A 176 9.73 -1.25 -1.58
C TYR A 176 9.41 -1.44 -0.10
N PHE A 177 10.41 -1.61 0.78
CA PHE A 177 10.19 -2.09 2.16
C PHE A 177 10.70 -1.14 3.24
N THR A 178 10.67 0.16 3.02
CA THR A 178 11.18 1.19 3.97
C THR A 178 10.42 1.25 5.30
N GLU A 179 9.26 0.62 5.38
CA GLU A 179 8.39 0.63 6.54
C GLU A 179 8.60 -0.57 7.49
N ILE A 180 9.51 -1.50 7.16
CA ILE A 180 9.73 -2.68 8.00
C ILE A 180 10.42 -2.32 9.31
N THR A 181 10.05 -3.07 10.35
CA THR A 181 10.65 -2.98 11.69
C THR A 181 11.43 -4.25 12.05
N TYR A 182 11.26 -5.31 11.27
CA TYR A 182 11.87 -6.61 11.49
C TYR A 182 12.36 -7.20 10.16
N LEU A 183 13.63 -7.60 10.13
CA LEU A 183 14.23 -8.30 8.99
C LEU A 183 15.03 -9.50 9.50
N ASP A 184 14.65 -10.71 9.08
CA ASP A 184 15.42 -11.93 9.19
C ASP A 184 15.74 -12.43 7.78
N CYS A 185 16.98 -12.22 7.37
CA CYS A 185 17.56 -12.73 6.13
C CYS A 185 18.74 -13.66 6.39
N SER A 186 18.76 -14.30 7.55
CA SER A 186 19.82 -15.18 7.97
C SER A 186 19.97 -16.42 7.09
N ASN A 187 21.16 -17.04 7.10
CA ASN A 187 21.43 -18.29 6.39
C ASN A 187 21.11 -18.23 4.89
N ASN A 188 21.54 -17.18 4.24
CA ASN A 188 21.41 -16.96 2.80
C ASN A 188 22.81 -16.83 2.15
N SER A 189 22.89 -16.32 0.94
CA SER A 189 24.13 -16.15 0.18
C SER A 189 24.44 -14.67 -0.14
N LEU A 190 24.04 -13.77 0.76
CA LEU A 190 24.21 -12.34 0.57
C LEU A 190 25.67 -11.93 0.71
N THR A 191 26.19 -11.23 -0.28
CA THR A 191 27.54 -10.61 -0.25
C THR A 191 27.51 -9.14 0.09
N GLU A 192 26.34 -8.50 -0.02
CA GLU A 192 26.03 -7.13 0.34
C GLU A 192 24.60 -7.01 0.84
N LEU A 193 24.34 -6.05 1.72
CA LEU A 193 23.01 -5.79 2.26
C LEU A 193 22.87 -4.30 2.56
N ASP A 194 22.07 -3.59 1.75
CA ASP A 194 21.75 -2.18 1.98
C ASP A 194 20.49 -2.03 2.85
N VAL A 195 20.70 -1.67 4.11
CA VAL A 195 19.65 -1.37 5.08
C VAL A 195 19.58 0.12 5.45
N THR A 196 20.38 0.96 4.78
CA THR A 196 20.57 2.37 5.16
C THR A 196 19.29 3.22 5.14
N LYS A 197 18.27 2.81 4.37
CA LYS A 197 16.97 3.49 4.31
C LYS A 197 15.91 2.89 5.25
N LEU A 198 16.22 1.78 5.92
CA LEU A 198 15.28 1.08 6.81
C LEU A 198 15.28 1.69 8.22
N THR A 199 15.10 3.00 8.32
CA THR A 199 15.26 3.77 9.57
C THR A 199 14.26 3.43 10.68
N LYS A 200 13.29 2.55 10.37
CA LYS A 200 12.33 2.02 11.35
C LYS A 200 12.70 0.65 11.89
N LEU A 201 13.82 0.07 11.39
CA LEU A 201 14.23 -1.27 11.74
C LEU A 201 14.62 -1.35 13.23
N GLU A 202 14.03 -2.31 13.93
CA GLU A 202 14.27 -2.60 15.36
C GLU A 202 15.00 -3.92 15.55
N TYR A 203 14.84 -4.85 14.60
CA TYR A 203 15.45 -6.18 14.61
C TYR A 203 16.06 -6.49 13.24
N LEU A 204 17.32 -6.89 13.22
CA LEU A 204 18.05 -7.36 12.04
C LEU A 204 18.80 -8.63 12.37
N ASP A 205 18.46 -9.71 11.68
CA ASP A 205 19.26 -10.94 11.63
C ASP A 205 19.73 -11.15 10.18
N CYS A 206 21.02 -10.96 9.95
CA CYS A 206 21.70 -11.24 8.70
C CYS A 206 22.84 -12.24 8.89
N SER A 207 22.76 -13.05 9.95
CA SER A 207 23.76 -14.09 10.26
C SER A 207 23.85 -15.16 9.17
N GLY A 208 24.97 -15.86 9.08
CA GLY A 208 25.13 -16.96 8.13
C GLY A 208 25.06 -16.53 6.66
N ASN A 209 25.66 -15.40 6.34
CA ASN A 209 25.82 -14.87 4.98
C ASN A 209 27.29 -14.67 4.63
N ASP A 210 27.62 -13.99 3.54
CA ASP A 210 28.99 -13.69 3.10
C ASP A 210 29.25 -12.16 2.99
N LEU A 211 28.66 -11.40 3.93
CA LEU A 211 28.81 -9.94 3.97
C LEU A 211 30.26 -9.55 4.27
N LYS A 212 30.74 -8.48 3.63
CA LYS A 212 32.08 -7.91 3.86
C LYS A 212 32.03 -6.70 4.77
N GLU A 213 30.97 -5.94 4.67
CA GLU A 213 30.68 -4.78 5.49
C GLU A 213 29.16 -4.62 5.68
N LEU A 214 28.77 -3.89 6.71
CA LEU A 214 27.38 -3.61 7.01
C LEU A 214 27.26 -2.16 7.50
N ASP A 215 26.39 -1.39 6.88
CA ASP A 215 26.13 0.00 7.29
C ASP A 215 24.81 0.12 8.04
N ILE A 216 24.89 0.40 9.34
CA ILE A 216 23.76 0.62 10.23
C ILE A 216 23.74 2.04 10.81
N GLN A 217 24.51 2.98 10.25
CA GLN A 217 24.66 4.33 10.79
C GLN A 217 23.33 5.06 11.00
N ARG A 218 22.34 4.78 10.15
CA ARG A 218 21.00 5.39 10.22
C ARG A 218 19.96 4.60 11.01
N LEU A 219 20.33 3.44 11.55
CA LEU A 219 19.39 2.52 12.22
C LEU A 219 19.34 2.73 13.74
N GLN A 220 19.18 3.95 14.19
CA GLN A 220 19.23 4.30 15.63
C GLN A 220 18.12 3.65 16.48
N LYS A 221 17.10 3.05 15.85
CA LYS A 221 16.06 2.26 16.51
C LYS A 221 16.40 0.79 16.65
N LEU A 222 17.50 0.35 16.03
CA LEU A 222 17.89 -1.06 16.05
C LEU A 222 18.24 -1.48 17.47
N ALA A 223 17.47 -2.41 18.01
CA ALA A 223 17.64 -2.95 19.36
C ALA A 223 18.32 -4.33 19.35
N THR A 224 18.16 -5.08 18.26
CA THR A 224 18.75 -6.40 18.09
C THR A 224 19.42 -6.49 16.72
N LEU A 225 20.68 -6.93 16.73
CA LEU A 225 21.47 -7.23 15.54
C LEU A 225 22.14 -8.58 15.73
N ASP A 226 21.90 -9.51 14.80
CA ASP A 226 22.75 -10.69 14.64
C ASP A 226 23.37 -10.65 13.25
N CYS A 227 24.68 -10.50 13.18
CA CYS A 227 25.47 -10.63 11.97
C CYS A 227 26.60 -11.64 12.12
N THR A 228 26.47 -12.58 13.06
CA THR A 228 27.41 -13.69 13.25
C THR A 228 27.50 -14.57 11.99
N ASP A 229 28.48 -15.46 11.95
CA ASP A 229 28.67 -16.40 10.82
C ASP A 229 28.78 -15.73 9.43
N ASN A 230 29.22 -14.48 9.40
CA ASN A 230 29.69 -13.78 8.21
C ASN A 230 31.24 -13.76 8.23
N ALA A 231 31.86 -14.80 7.68
CA ALA A 231 33.31 -15.02 7.81
C ALA A 231 34.17 -13.87 7.27
N ASN A 232 33.67 -13.14 6.30
CA ASN A 232 34.36 -12.04 5.64
C ASN A 232 33.97 -10.65 6.16
N LEU A 233 33.05 -10.57 7.14
CA LEU A 233 32.60 -9.27 7.69
C LEU A 233 33.74 -8.65 8.52
N ALA A 234 34.23 -7.52 8.02
CA ALA A 234 35.35 -6.80 8.63
C ALA A 234 34.90 -5.50 9.32
N LYS A 235 33.87 -4.83 8.79
CA LYS A 235 33.44 -3.52 9.27
C LYS A 235 31.92 -3.44 9.42
N ILE A 236 31.49 -2.85 10.52
CA ILE A 236 30.13 -2.47 10.77
C ILE A 236 30.12 -0.97 11.02
N TYR A 237 29.61 -0.20 10.04
CA TYR A 237 29.54 1.25 10.18
C TYR A 237 28.37 1.60 11.09
N VAL A 238 28.65 2.38 12.14
CA VAL A 238 27.71 2.75 13.21
C VAL A 238 27.63 4.26 13.34
N TRP A 239 26.63 4.74 14.04
CA TRP A 239 26.46 6.18 14.33
C TRP A 239 27.51 6.70 15.29
N PHE A 240 27.61 8.00 15.37
CA PHE A 240 28.58 8.67 16.27
C PHE A 240 28.22 8.44 17.74
N ASN A 241 29.26 8.27 18.60
CA ASN A 241 29.11 7.89 20.01
C ASN A 241 28.34 6.58 20.20
N PHE A 242 28.54 5.65 19.30
CA PHE A 242 27.90 4.35 19.36
C PHE A 242 28.30 3.56 20.61
N VAL A 243 27.28 3.06 21.32
CA VAL A 243 27.45 2.07 22.38
C VAL A 243 26.61 0.87 21.97
N ALA A 244 27.29 -0.28 21.76
CA ALA A 244 26.61 -1.49 21.30
C ALA A 244 25.53 -1.91 22.30
N PRO A 245 24.26 -2.03 21.87
CA PRO A 245 23.20 -2.61 22.69
C PRO A 245 23.53 -4.07 23.09
N GLU A 246 22.99 -4.54 24.20
CA GLU A 246 23.17 -5.93 24.67
C GLU A 246 22.70 -6.97 23.62
N GLY A 247 21.70 -6.60 22.79
CA GLY A 247 21.17 -7.46 21.71
C GLY A 247 22.01 -7.49 20.43
N PHE A 248 23.22 -6.92 20.41
CA PHE A 248 24.08 -6.93 19.22
C PHE A 248 25.11 -8.02 19.29
N THR A 249 25.11 -8.92 18.29
CA THR A 249 26.08 -9.99 18.11
C THR A 249 26.74 -9.90 16.74
N LYS A 250 28.06 -10.10 16.71
CA LYS A 250 28.87 -9.98 15.49
C LYS A 250 30.03 -10.98 15.51
N PRO A 251 30.70 -11.26 14.37
CA PRO A 251 31.96 -11.98 14.35
C PRO A 251 33.02 -11.24 15.19
N GLU A 252 33.90 -11.99 15.86
CA GLU A 252 35.03 -11.40 16.62
C GLU A 252 35.95 -10.55 15.74
N THR A 253 36.06 -10.91 14.45
CA THR A 253 36.88 -10.23 13.46
C THR A 253 36.32 -8.91 12.97
N ALA A 254 35.01 -8.67 13.14
CA ALA A 254 34.38 -7.43 12.70
C ALA A 254 34.59 -6.29 13.71
N GLU A 255 34.86 -5.11 13.21
CA GLU A 255 35.01 -3.90 14.01
C GLU A 255 33.84 -2.93 13.80
N TYR A 256 33.41 -2.25 14.87
CA TYR A 256 32.52 -1.11 14.74
C TYR A 256 33.32 0.10 14.28
N VAL A 257 32.82 0.79 13.25
CA VAL A 257 33.48 1.97 12.65
C VAL A 257 32.53 3.16 12.76
N GLU A 258 32.86 4.10 13.61
CA GLU A 258 32.15 5.37 13.69
C GLU A 258 32.50 6.31 12.52
N PRO A 259 31.62 7.26 12.15
CA PRO A 259 31.95 8.28 11.17
C PRO A 259 33.22 9.03 11.58
N SER A 260 34.17 9.14 10.66
CA SER A 260 35.39 9.94 10.89
C SER A 260 35.10 11.37 10.44
N ILE A 261 34.85 12.25 11.39
CA ILE A 261 34.80 13.69 11.11
C ILE A 261 36.17 14.26 11.40
N ALA A 262 36.93 14.49 10.34
CA ALA A 262 38.26 15.10 10.47
C ALA A 262 38.11 16.62 10.66
N ALA A 263 38.55 17.11 11.80
CA ALA A 263 38.77 18.54 11.96
C ALA A 263 39.85 19.02 10.97
N PRO A 264 39.79 20.26 10.43
CA PRO A 264 40.88 20.83 9.65
C PRO A 264 42.20 20.84 10.42
N GLU A 265 43.32 20.80 9.72
CA GLU A 265 44.64 20.81 10.34
C GLU A 265 44.78 21.99 11.31
N GLY A 266 45.17 21.72 12.54
CA GLY A 266 45.34 22.72 13.61
C GLY A 266 44.06 23.01 14.42
N TYR A 267 42.96 22.32 14.17
CA TYR A 267 41.72 22.43 14.91
C TYR A 267 41.34 21.11 15.61
N GLU A 268 40.68 21.20 16.74
CA GLU A 268 40.09 20.05 17.45
C GLU A 268 38.59 20.05 17.21
N LEU A 269 38.01 18.89 16.86
CA LEU A 269 36.58 18.73 16.75
C LEU A 269 36.00 18.65 18.15
N VAL A 270 35.20 19.63 18.52
CA VAL A 270 34.55 19.70 19.87
C VAL A 270 33.08 19.37 19.81
N TRP A 271 32.44 19.45 18.65
CA TRP A 271 31.04 19.16 18.42
C TRP A 271 30.72 19.07 16.93
N HIS A 272 29.72 18.23 16.58
CA HIS A 272 29.14 18.17 15.25
C HIS A 272 27.65 17.73 15.32
N ASP A 273 26.91 17.86 14.23
CA ASP A 273 25.55 17.38 14.07
C ASP A 273 25.38 16.81 12.66
N GLU A 274 25.02 15.55 12.56
CA GLU A 274 24.82 14.85 11.29
C GLU A 274 23.39 15.00 10.75
N PHE A 275 22.49 15.66 11.50
CA PHE A 275 21.09 15.89 11.14
C PHE A 275 20.33 14.60 10.77
N ASP A 276 20.71 13.47 11.36
CA ASP A 276 20.25 12.13 10.99
C ASP A 276 19.10 11.61 11.84
N THR A 277 18.55 12.43 12.76
CA THR A 277 17.44 12.04 13.63
C THR A 277 16.18 11.78 12.80
N ALA A 278 15.78 10.52 12.70
CA ALA A 278 14.64 10.09 11.92
C ALA A 278 13.31 10.76 12.34
N GLY A 279 12.56 11.26 11.36
CA GLY A 279 11.25 11.86 11.58
C GLY A 279 11.27 13.29 12.14
N VAL A 280 12.44 13.88 12.32
CA VAL A 280 12.60 15.27 12.75
C VAL A 280 12.68 16.17 11.53
N SER A 281 11.88 17.21 11.51
CA SER A 281 11.83 18.19 10.42
C SER A 281 12.51 19.51 10.75
N SER A 282 13.17 19.59 11.90
CA SER A 282 13.92 20.77 12.35
C SER A 282 15.13 20.31 13.17
N PRO A 283 16.23 21.05 13.21
CA PRO A 283 17.36 20.77 14.07
C PRO A 283 16.96 20.69 15.55
N SER A 284 17.69 19.90 16.33
CA SER A 284 17.50 19.82 17.78
C SER A 284 17.69 21.18 18.44
N THR A 285 16.75 21.57 19.29
CA THR A 285 16.83 22.81 20.05
C THR A 285 17.85 22.76 21.17
N ASP A 286 18.42 21.59 21.47
CA ASP A 286 19.46 21.45 22.50
C ASP A 286 20.80 22.02 22.01
N ASN A 287 21.06 21.93 20.71
CA ASN A 287 22.28 22.39 20.09
C ASN A 287 22.06 23.54 19.11
N TRP A 288 20.84 23.69 18.59
CA TRP A 288 20.51 24.68 17.58
C TRP A 288 19.36 25.58 18.03
N TRP A 289 19.50 26.89 17.84
CA TRP A 289 18.40 27.84 18.00
C TRP A 289 18.37 28.81 16.83
N TYR A 290 17.20 29.33 16.58
CA TYR A 290 17.00 30.34 15.57
C TYR A 290 17.24 31.71 16.15
N GLU A 291 18.14 32.46 15.58
CA GLU A 291 18.17 33.89 15.79
C GLU A 291 16.94 34.52 15.15
N THR A 292 16.34 35.48 15.80
CA THR A 292 15.12 36.13 15.30
C THR A 292 15.25 37.63 15.36
N GLY A 293 14.82 38.34 14.34
CA GLY A 293 14.82 39.79 14.23
C GLY A 293 15.25 40.31 12.88
N ASP A 294 15.15 41.61 12.72
CA ASP A 294 15.47 42.38 11.51
C ASP A 294 16.51 43.47 11.76
N GLY A 295 17.30 43.35 12.81
CA GLY A 295 18.17 44.38 13.33
C GLY A 295 19.50 44.62 12.61
N GLY A 296 19.72 43.99 11.43
CA GLY A 296 20.94 44.17 10.67
C GLY A 296 22.17 43.58 11.36
N TRP A 297 22.10 42.34 11.80
CA TRP A 297 23.14 41.67 12.58
C TRP A 297 24.46 41.50 11.79
N GLY A 298 25.56 41.70 12.51
CA GLY A 298 26.89 41.50 11.96
C GLY A 298 27.24 42.45 10.82
N ASN A 299 26.82 42.16 9.61
CA ASN A 299 27.20 42.89 8.40
C ASN A 299 26.15 43.88 7.89
N ASN A 300 25.21 44.35 8.73
CA ASN A 300 24.03 45.13 8.33
C ASN A 300 23.16 44.40 7.33
N GLU A 301 22.91 43.12 7.56
CA GLU A 301 22.04 42.29 6.77
C GLU A 301 20.61 42.79 6.81
N LEU A 302 19.92 42.77 5.69
CA LEU A 302 18.52 43.16 5.54
C LEU A 302 17.57 41.97 5.56
N GLN A 303 18.00 40.84 6.13
CA GLN A 303 17.17 39.67 6.28
C GLN A 303 16.35 39.73 7.56
N ASP A 304 15.17 39.17 7.54
CA ASP A 304 14.33 38.91 8.68
C ASP A 304 14.49 37.44 9.13
N TYR A 305 15.03 37.25 10.33
CA TYR A 305 15.30 35.93 10.89
C TYR A 305 14.11 35.46 11.70
N VAL A 306 13.57 34.28 11.35
CA VAL A 306 12.37 33.72 11.97
C VAL A 306 12.66 32.41 12.67
N SER A 307 11.96 32.15 13.80
CA SER A 307 12.11 30.91 14.54
C SER A 307 11.30 29.75 13.96
N GLY A 308 11.71 28.52 14.32
CA GLY A 308 10.95 27.31 14.01
C GLY A 308 11.03 26.84 12.57
N GLY A 309 11.99 27.34 11.77
CA GLY A 309 12.22 26.89 10.41
C GLY A 309 11.06 27.12 9.43
N LYS A 310 10.17 28.09 9.74
CA LYS A 310 9.01 28.43 8.90
C LYS A 310 8.82 29.95 8.80
N TYR A 311 8.51 30.41 7.59
CA TYR A 311 8.07 31.77 7.34
C TYR A 311 6.73 31.79 6.60
N ASN A 312 5.74 32.49 7.15
CA ASN A 312 4.36 32.53 6.61
C ASN A 312 3.76 31.12 6.33
N GLY A 313 4.07 30.15 7.20
CA GLY A 313 3.63 28.75 7.05
C GLY A 313 4.45 27.91 6.06
N VAL A 314 5.37 28.54 5.32
CA VAL A 314 6.29 27.82 4.41
C VAL A 314 7.52 27.39 5.21
N ARG A 315 7.96 26.14 5.02
CA ARG A 315 9.18 25.61 5.64
C ARG A 315 10.39 26.21 4.93
N ILE A 316 11.29 26.82 5.69
CA ILE A 316 12.54 27.44 5.21
C ILE A 316 13.80 26.77 5.76
N ALA A 317 13.67 25.94 6.78
CA ALA A 317 14.72 25.08 7.27
C ALA A 317 14.16 23.70 7.60
N GLU A 318 14.82 22.66 7.11
CA GLU A 318 14.39 21.26 7.24
C GLU A 318 15.60 20.34 7.42
N VAL A 319 15.47 19.38 8.34
CA VAL A 319 16.41 18.25 8.43
C VAL A 319 15.85 17.07 7.67
N SER A 320 16.56 16.58 6.68
CA SER A 320 16.21 15.33 5.99
C SER A 320 17.44 14.67 5.38
N ASP A 321 17.49 13.35 5.40
CA ASP A 321 18.56 12.53 4.82
C ASP A 321 19.97 12.92 5.29
N GLY A 322 20.13 13.19 6.60
CA GLY A 322 21.41 13.60 7.18
C GLY A 322 21.88 14.97 6.72
N THR A 323 20.95 15.88 6.37
CA THR A 323 21.29 17.21 5.83
C THR A 323 20.33 18.26 6.38
N LEU A 324 20.86 19.40 6.79
CA LEU A 324 20.09 20.62 7.02
C LEU A 324 19.89 21.34 5.67
N LYS A 325 18.66 21.44 5.22
CA LYS A 325 18.26 22.19 4.03
C LYS A 325 17.70 23.54 4.43
N ILE A 326 18.23 24.61 3.88
CA ILE A 326 17.74 25.98 4.04
C ILE A 326 17.29 26.46 2.66
N THR A 327 16.04 26.93 2.58
CA THR A 327 15.39 27.36 1.33
C THR A 327 15.16 28.88 1.35
#